data_e454a437bfdbbabf46a846550928b34a
#
_entry.id   e454a437bfdbbabf46a846550928b34a
#
_cell.length_a   1.000
_cell.length_b   1.000
_cell.length_c   1.000
_cell.angle_alpha   90.00
_cell.angle_beta   90.00
_cell.angle_gamma   90.00
#
_symmetry.space_group_name_H-M   'P 1'
#
loop_
_entity.id
_entity.type
_entity.pdbx_description
1 polymer ?
#
loop_
_entity_poly.entity_id
_entity_poly.type
_entity_poly.pdbx_seq_one_letter_code
_entity_poly.pdbx_strand_id
1 'polypeptide(L)'
;MSETVRDYDIVVYGASGFVGVLVARYLAEHAPAGTRIALAGRSETRLAAVKAELGVDWPLEFADASDTGALARLAASTRVVITTVGPYAKYGRDLAHACAAAGTDYVDLTGEVLFARASIDDNHELARKTGARIVHSCGFDSIPSDIGVHVLDQQVKADGAGELADTTLVVTSMRGGFSGGTIDSMRHQLDVVNNDRKLRRLAASPYSLSPDRAAEPDLGRQDDVITLAAADVDPSLRGSLGPFVMASYNTRVVRRTNALRGWAYGRTFRYREAMSVGASPLSPVLATALKIGLGALVVGLSLPPTRFVLDRILPKPGEGPGERARREGHFTVDIFTRTTTGARYRSRVKAKGDPGYAATAVMLGESALALVFDRDALPPSEGGVLTPATGIGDALVTRLRAAGLEISARAA
;
A
#
# COMPACT_ATOMS: atom_id res chain seq x y z
N MET A 1 30.18 -12.35 2.39
CA MET A 1 30.14 -11.57 1.13
C MET A 1 30.54 -10.15 1.50
N SER A 2 31.50 -9.51 0.82
CA SER A 2 31.82 -8.10 1.08
C SER A 2 30.59 -7.25 0.73
N GLU A 3 30.16 -6.43 1.66
CA GLU A 3 29.10 -5.46 1.43
C GLU A 3 29.55 -4.55 0.28
N THR A 4 28.83 -4.59 -0.84
CA THR A 4 29.11 -3.69 -1.97
C THR A 4 28.82 -2.26 -1.47
N VAL A 5 29.86 -1.43 -1.45
CA VAL A 5 29.68 -0.02 -1.03
C VAL A 5 28.75 0.66 -2.03
N ARG A 6 27.61 1.13 -1.55
CA ARG A 6 26.61 1.88 -2.33
C ARG A 6 26.84 3.38 -2.12
N ASP A 7 26.64 4.18 -3.17
CA ASP A 7 26.83 5.64 -3.09
C ASP A 7 25.77 6.27 -2.18
N TYR A 8 24.54 5.74 -2.21
CA TYR A 8 23.39 6.26 -1.47
C TYR A 8 22.78 5.20 -0.54
N ASP A 9 22.18 5.65 0.54
CA ASP A 9 21.33 4.81 1.38
C ASP A 9 19.91 4.76 0.82
N ILE A 10 19.39 5.89 0.31
CA ILE A 10 18.05 6.01 -0.27
C ILE A 10 18.10 6.83 -1.56
N VAL A 11 17.46 6.35 -2.61
CA VAL A 11 17.12 7.14 -3.80
C VAL A 11 15.61 7.32 -3.86
N VAL A 12 15.15 8.59 -3.96
CA VAL A 12 13.74 8.93 -4.16
C VAL A 12 13.49 9.12 -5.66
N TYR A 13 12.98 8.08 -6.33
CA TYR A 13 12.66 8.12 -7.76
C TYR A 13 11.25 8.68 -7.99
N GLY A 14 11.15 9.71 -8.85
CA GLY A 14 9.95 10.52 -9.02
C GLY A 14 9.85 11.66 -8.02
N ALA A 15 10.98 12.11 -7.46
CA ALA A 15 11.07 13.15 -6.43
C ALA A 15 10.42 14.49 -6.85
N SER A 16 10.32 14.80 -8.14
CA SER A 16 9.66 16.00 -8.65
C SER A 16 8.13 15.86 -8.86
N GLY A 17 7.56 14.68 -8.56
CA GLY A 17 6.12 14.46 -8.54
C GLY A 17 5.49 14.94 -7.23
N PHE A 18 4.16 15.12 -7.22
CA PHE A 18 3.46 15.63 -6.04
C PHE A 18 3.76 14.83 -4.75
N VAL A 19 3.61 13.51 -4.80
CA VAL A 19 3.92 12.64 -3.66
C VAL A 19 5.42 12.56 -3.41
N GLY A 20 6.24 12.54 -4.48
CA GLY A 20 7.70 12.51 -4.37
C GLY A 20 8.27 13.68 -3.58
N VAL A 21 7.76 14.90 -3.80
CA VAL A 21 8.13 16.09 -3.02
C VAL A 21 7.76 15.92 -1.54
N LEU A 22 6.60 15.38 -1.23
CA LEU A 22 6.18 15.15 0.16
C LEU A 22 7.06 14.12 0.87
N VAL A 23 7.41 13.03 0.18
CA VAL A 23 8.33 12.00 0.70
C VAL A 23 9.73 12.57 0.90
N ALA A 24 10.25 13.33 -0.08
CA ALA A 24 11.55 13.96 0.05
C ALA A 24 11.59 14.97 1.22
N ARG A 25 10.53 15.75 1.40
CA ARG A 25 10.38 16.66 2.56
C ARG A 25 10.36 15.90 3.87
N TYR A 26 9.57 14.83 3.95
CA TYR A 26 9.53 13.99 5.14
C TYR A 26 10.91 13.44 5.50
N LEU A 27 11.64 12.93 4.53
CA LEU A 27 13.00 12.42 4.74
C LEU A 27 13.99 13.54 5.14
N ALA A 28 13.87 14.74 4.59
CA ALA A 28 14.70 15.88 4.98
C ALA A 28 14.51 16.27 6.45
N GLU A 29 13.31 16.10 6.98
CA GLU A 29 12.96 16.44 8.36
C GLU A 29 13.22 15.31 9.37
N HIS A 30 13.18 14.04 8.94
CA HIS A 30 13.12 12.88 9.85
C HIS A 30 14.21 11.82 9.62
N ALA A 31 14.91 11.83 8.48
CA ALA A 31 16.00 10.87 8.27
C ALA A 31 17.15 11.13 9.27
N PRO A 32 17.79 10.08 9.81
CA PRO A 32 18.96 10.25 10.68
C PRO A 32 20.05 11.10 10.03
N ALA A 33 20.74 11.91 10.83
CA ALA A 33 21.85 12.73 10.33
C ALA A 33 22.90 11.87 9.64
N GLY A 34 23.39 12.31 8.48
CA GLY A 34 24.37 11.59 7.68
C GLY A 34 23.77 10.55 6.72
N THR A 35 22.43 10.40 6.67
CA THR A 35 21.80 9.56 5.66
C THR A 35 22.07 10.11 4.26
N ARG A 36 22.64 9.29 3.39
CA ARG A 36 22.98 9.65 2.01
C ARG A 36 21.76 9.45 1.12
N ILE A 37 21.08 10.56 0.79
CA ILE A 37 19.85 10.55 -0.01
C ILE A 37 20.12 11.21 -1.36
N ALA A 38 19.57 10.65 -2.45
CA ALA A 38 19.56 11.29 -3.76
C ALA A 38 18.12 11.46 -4.28
N LEU A 39 17.89 12.56 -5.00
CA LEU A 39 16.63 12.82 -5.70
C LEU A 39 16.75 12.34 -7.14
N ALA A 40 15.82 11.51 -7.60
CA ALA A 40 15.90 10.92 -8.93
C ALA A 40 14.63 11.18 -9.75
N GLY A 41 14.81 11.27 -11.08
CA GLY A 41 13.74 11.47 -12.04
C GLY A 41 14.24 11.90 -13.40
N ARG A 42 13.31 12.20 -14.32
CA ARG A 42 13.63 12.51 -15.73
C ARG A 42 13.93 13.98 -16.04
N SER A 43 13.66 14.91 -15.10
CA SER A 43 13.78 16.34 -15.38
C SER A 43 14.73 17.01 -14.38
N GLU A 44 15.91 17.36 -14.85
CA GLU A 44 16.94 18.06 -14.08
C GLU A 44 16.42 19.34 -13.44
N THR A 45 15.80 20.19 -14.23
CA THR A 45 15.25 21.49 -13.78
C THR A 45 14.24 21.32 -12.64
N ARG A 46 13.34 20.31 -12.75
CA ARG A 46 12.35 20.07 -11.70
C ARG A 46 12.96 19.47 -10.45
N LEU A 47 13.96 18.59 -10.57
CA LEU A 47 14.69 18.05 -9.42
C LEU A 47 15.50 19.13 -8.70
N ALA A 48 16.17 20.02 -9.45
CA ALA A 48 16.90 21.16 -8.89
C ALA A 48 15.96 22.11 -8.14
N ALA A 49 14.77 22.36 -8.66
CA ALA A 49 13.75 23.15 -7.97
C ALA A 49 13.32 22.53 -6.63
N VAL A 50 13.09 21.21 -6.60
CA VAL A 50 12.76 20.49 -5.36
C VAL A 50 13.91 20.52 -4.36
N LYS A 51 15.15 20.30 -4.81
CA LYS A 51 16.36 20.41 -3.97
C LYS A 51 16.46 21.80 -3.31
N ALA A 52 16.25 22.85 -4.10
CA ALA A 52 16.28 24.24 -3.61
C ALA A 52 15.12 24.53 -2.64
N GLU A 53 13.90 24.07 -2.94
CA GLU A 53 12.72 24.22 -2.07
C GLU A 53 12.93 23.56 -0.70
N LEU A 54 13.54 22.38 -0.69
CA LEU A 54 13.81 21.63 0.54
C LEU A 54 15.04 22.15 1.31
N GLY A 55 15.90 22.95 0.69
CA GLY A 55 17.14 23.45 1.31
C GLY A 55 18.15 22.35 1.62
N VAL A 56 18.14 21.23 0.86
CA VAL A 56 19.03 20.10 1.05
C VAL A 56 20.16 20.09 0.02
N ASP A 57 21.31 19.49 0.35
CA ASP A 57 22.42 19.32 -0.59
C ASP A 57 22.50 17.86 -1.13
N TRP A 58 21.35 17.31 -1.48
CA TRP A 58 21.28 15.96 -2.02
C TRP A 58 21.65 15.90 -3.50
N PRO A 59 22.41 14.89 -3.93
CA PRO A 59 22.69 14.63 -5.35
C PRO A 59 21.43 14.45 -6.17
N LEU A 60 21.53 14.75 -7.47
CA LEU A 60 20.46 14.57 -8.45
C LEU A 60 20.84 13.47 -9.42
N GLU A 61 19.97 12.48 -9.58
CA GLU A 61 20.13 11.33 -10.48
C GLU A 61 19.12 11.39 -11.62
N PHE A 62 19.62 11.25 -12.85
CA PHE A 62 18.75 11.36 -14.03
C PHE A 62 18.47 9.98 -14.61
N ALA A 63 17.21 9.57 -14.53
CA ALA A 63 16.73 8.32 -15.12
C ALA A 63 15.31 8.50 -15.66
N ASP A 64 15.10 8.13 -16.93
CA ASP A 64 13.76 7.97 -17.51
C ASP A 64 13.29 6.52 -17.30
N ALA A 65 12.00 6.33 -17.08
CA ALA A 65 11.42 5.00 -16.88
C ALA A 65 11.53 4.07 -18.11
N SER A 66 11.83 4.62 -19.26
CA SER A 66 12.06 3.86 -20.52
C SER A 66 13.55 3.50 -20.75
N ASP A 67 14.47 4.06 -19.96
CA ASP A 67 15.90 3.75 -20.05
C ASP A 67 16.30 2.69 -19.01
N THR A 68 16.23 1.43 -19.41
CA THR A 68 16.57 0.29 -18.54
C THR A 68 18.02 0.32 -18.05
N GLY A 69 18.95 0.89 -18.85
CA GLY A 69 20.34 1.05 -18.46
C GLY A 69 20.51 2.10 -17.34
N ALA A 70 19.80 3.22 -17.43
CA ALA A 70 19.78 4.23 -16.36
C ALA A 70 19.16 3.67 -15.09
N LEU A 71 18.02 2.94 -15.20
CA LEU A 71 17.38 2.29 -14.04
C LEU A 71 18.28 1.25 -13.37
N ALA A 72 19.03 0.48 -14.16
CA ALA A 72 19.99 -0.50 -13.61
C ALA A 72 21.14 0.19 -12.85
N ARG A 73 21.70 1.29 -13.37
CA ARG A 73 22.72 2.09 -12.67
C ARG A 73 22.15 2.69 -11.39
N LEU A 74 20.94 3.26 -11.45
CA LEU A 74 20.25 3.83 -10.29
C LEU A 74 20.04 2.76 -9.20
N ALA A 75 19.55 1.58 -9.56
CA ALA A 75 19.37 0.49 -8.61
C ALA A 75 20.70 0.03 -8.01
N ALA A 76 21.79 -0.02 -8.79
CA ALA A 76 23.11 -0.41 -8.32
C ALA A 76 23.77 0.63 -7.40
N SER A 77 23.37 1.90 -7.45
CA SER A 77 23.99 2.98 -6.66
C SER A 77 23.47 3.10 -5.24
N THR A 78 22.33 2.48 -4.90
CA THR A 78 21.64 2.71 -3.61
C THR A 78 21.29 1.42 -2.87
N ARG A 79 21.09 1.53 -1.55
CA ARG A 79 20.58 0.42 -0.73
C ARG A 79 19.08 0.26 -0.86
N VAL A 80 18.34 1.37 -0.96
CA VAL A 80 16.86 1.37 -1.06
C VAL A 80 16.41 2.35 -2.14
N VAL A 81 15.49 1.92 -3.00
CA VAL A 81 14.76 2.79 -3.93
C VAL A 81 13.35 3.02 -3.39
N ILE A 82 12.99 4.28 -3.21
CA ILE A 82 11.61 4.72 -3.07
C ILE A 82 11.12 5.16 -4.45
N THR A 83 9.97 4.67 -4.92
CA THR A 83 9.39 5.17 -6.15
C THR A 83 7.95 5.65 -5.97
N THR A 84 7.67 6.82 -6.54
CA THR A 84 6.35 7.43 -6.60
C THR A 84 5.86 7.61 -8.04
N VAL A 85 6.51 6.92 -9.00
CA VAL A 85 6.23 7.03 -10.44
C VAL A 85 5.15 6.03 -10.84
N GLY A 86 3.92 6.48 -10.90
CA GLY A 86 2.77 5.70 -11.40
C GLY A 86 2.22 6.25 -12.74
N PRO A 87 1.34 5.51 -13.42
CA PRO A 87 0.87 4.14 -13.14
C PRO A 87 2.00 3.10 -13.19
N TYR A 88 2.03 2.24 -12.17
CA TYR A 88 3.14 1.28 -12.00
C TYR A 88 3.16 0.20 -13.07
N ALA A 89 2.00 -0.23 -13.55
CA ALA A 89 1.90 -1.17 -14.66
C ALA A 89 2.58 -0.64 -15.94
N LYS A 90 2.70 0.69 -16.09
CA LYS A 90 3.31 1.34 -17.24
C LYS A 90 4.78 1.70 -17.03
N TYR A 91 5.15 2.10 -15.80
CA TYR A 91 6.47 2.71 -15.54
C TYR A 91 7.28 2.02 -14.44
N GLY A 92 6.67 1.08 -13.68
CA GLY A 92 7.31 0.51 -12.49
C GLY A 92 8.04 -0.82 -12.71
N ARG A 93 7.72 -1.57 -13.80
CA ARG A 93 8.23 -2.94 -14.00
C ARG A 93 9.74 -3.01 -14.09
N ASP A 94 10.34 -2.18 -14.95
CA ASP A 94 11.77 -2.21 -15.22
C ASP A 94 12.60 -1.78 -14.01
N LEU A 95 12.09 -0.79 -13.23
CA LEU A 95 12.76 -0.38 -12.00
C LEU A 95 12.69 -1.46 -10.91
N ALA A 96 11.53 -2.08 -10.72
CA ALA A 96 11.38 -3.18 -9.76
C ALA A 96 12.29 -4.37 -10.15
N HIS A 97 12.39 -4.68 -11.44
CA HIS A 97 13.31 -5.70 -11.95
C HIS A 97 14.78 -5.34 -11.72
N ALA A 98 15.16 -4.09 -12.01
CA ALA A 98 16.53 -3.60 -11.79
C ALA A 98 16.91 -3.69 -10.31
N CYS A 99 16.01 -3.32 -9.39
CA CYS A 99 16.23 -3.45 -7.95
C CYS A 99 16.38 -4.91 -7.52
N ALA A 100 15.50 -5.80 -8.01
CA ALA A 100 15.60 -7.24 -7.73
C ALA A 100 16.91 -7.84 -8.23
N ALA A 101 17.39 -7.44 -9.42
CA ALA A 101 18.65 -7.92 -9.99
C ALA A 101 19.89 -7.37 -9.25
N ALA A 102 19.83 -6.13 -8.78
CA ALA A 102 20.94 -5.46 -8.09
C ALA A 102 21.06 -5.82 -6.60
N GLY A 103 20.13 -6.56 -6.02
CA GLY A 103 20.08 -6.79 -4.57
C GLY A 103 19.71 -5.52 -3.78
N THR A 104 18.96 -4.61 -4.42
CA THR A 104 18.54 -3.32 -3.86
C THR A 104 17.12 -3.43 -3.35
N ASP A 105 16.87 -2.98 -2.14
CA ASP A 105 15.51 -2.94 -1.60
C ASP A 105 14.67 -1.88 -2.32
N TYR A 106 13.35 -2.14 -2.37
CA TYR A 106 12.41 -1.33 -3.15
C TYR A 106 11.12 -1.13 -2.37
N VAL A 107 10.61 0.10 -2.37
CA VAL A 107 9.29 0.44 -1.82
C VAL A 107 8.52 1.34 -2.79
N ASP A 108 7.20 1.12 -2.91
CA ASP A 108 6.30 1.89 -3.75
C ASP A 108 4.92 2.11 -3.10
N LEU A 109 4.03 2.74 -3.85
CA LEU A 109 2.65 3.08 -3.48
C LEU A 109 1.63 2.41 -4.42
N THR A 110 1.94 1.24 -4.97
CA THR A 110 1.03 0.62 -5.92
C THR A 110 -0.26 0.12 -5.25
N GLY A 111 -1.40 0.35 -5.91
CA GLY A 111 -2.69 -0.29 -5.69
C GLY A 111 -3.13 -1.13 -6.90
N GLU A 112 -2.17 -1.55 -7.75
CA GLU A 112 -2.42 -2.19 -9.03
C GLU A 112 -2.18 -3.70 -8.96
N VAL A 113 -3.27 -4.50 -8.85
CA VAL A 113 -3.20 -5.98 -8.72
C VAL A 113 -2.37 -6.61 -9.83
N LEU A 114 -2.56 -6.17 -11.08
CA LEU A 114 -1.87 -6.76 -12.23
C LEU A 114 -0.38 -6.43 -12.25
N PHE A 115 0.01 -5.23 -11.83
CA PHE A 115 1.42 -4.87 -11.66
C PHE A 115 2.08 -5.70 -10.55
N ALA A 116 1.46 -5.73 -9.37
CA ALA A 116 1.99 -6.52 -8.24
C ALA A 116 2.12 -8.00 -8.61
N ARG A 117 1.13 -8.57 -9.33
CA ARG A 117 1.20 -9.96 -9.81
C ARG A 117 2.35 -10.17 -10.79
N ALA A 118 2.51 -9.28 -11.78
CA ALA A 118 3.62 -9.36 -12.72
C ALA A 118 4.97 -9.24 -12.00
N SER A 119 5.11 -8.32 -11.05
CA SER A 119 6.32 -8.19 -10.25
C SER A 119 6.61 -9.45 -9.45
N ILE A 120 5.60 -10.12 -8.89
CA ILE A 120 5.77 -11.41 -8.20
C ILE A 120 6.29 -12.48 -9.17
N ASP A 121 5.69 -12.60 -10.35
CA ASP A 121 6.06 -13.61 -11.34
C ASP A 121 7.48 -13.39 -11.88
N ASP A 122 7.84 -12.13 -12.16
CA ASP A 122 9.11 -11.79 -12.80
C ASP A 122 10.28 -11.69 -11.78
N ASN A 123 10.03 -11.27 -10.54
CA ASN A 123 11.07 -10.81 -9.65
C ASN A 123 11.20 -11.59 -8.33
N HIS A 124 10.20 -12.40 -7.91
CA HIS A 124 10.24 -13.02 -6.58
C HIS A 124 11.46 -13.90 -6.39
N GLU A 125 11.72 -14.82 -7.30
CA GLU A 125 12.87 -15.74 -7.21
C GLU A 125 14.22 -15.03 -7.48
N LEU A 126 14.22 -14.00 -8.33
CA LEU A 126 15.41 -13.19 -8.56
C LEU A 126 15.80 -12.42 -7.28
N ALA A 127 14.84 -11.76 -6.66
CA ALA A 127 15.02 -11.01 -5.43
C ALA A 127 15.44 -11.92 -4.25
N ARG A 128 14.92 -13.15 -4.17
CA ARG A 128 15.39 -14.14 -3.18
C ARG A 128 16.87 -14.48 -3.37
N LYS A 129 17.32 -14.66 -4.62
CA LYS A 129 18.74 -14.98 -4.92
C LYS A 129 19.69 -13.85 -4.59
N THR A 130 19.25 -12.60 -4.73
CA THR A 130 20.07 -11.41 -4.49
C THR A 130 19.93 -10.85 -3.07
N GLY A 131 18.91 -11.29 -2.32
CA GLY A 131 18.56 -10.79 -0.99
C GLY A 131 17.76 -9.50 -1.01
N ALA A 132 17.32 -9.02 -2.18
CA ALA A 132 16.50 -7.80 -2.30
C ALA A 132 15.11 -8.00 -1.69
N ARG A 133 14.61 -6.99 -0.96
CA ARG A 133 13.24 -6.90 -0.47
C ARG A 133 12.45 -5.95 -1.36
N ILE A 134 11.62 -6.48 -2.24
CA ILE A 134 10.72 -5.71 -3.10
C ILE A 134 9.39 -5.61 -2.38
N VAL A 135 9.15 -4.50 -1.67
CA VAL A 135 7.97 -4.32 -0.83
C VAL A 135 7.01 -3.34 -1.50
N HIS A 136 5.93 -3.87 -2.06
CA HIS A 136 4.89 -3.07 -2.70
C HIS A 136 3.93 -2.45 -1.67
N SER A 137 3.29 -1.33 -2.05
CA SER A 137 2.12 -0.75 -1.37
C SER A 137 2.42 -0.21 0.04
N CYS A 138 3.56 0.47 0.18
CA CYS A 138 4.04 1.05 1.43
C CYS A 138 3.40 2.42 1.74
N GLY A 139 2.09 2.59 1.47
CA GLY A 139 1.31 3.78 1.78
C GLY A 139 -0.03 3.44 2.44
N PHE A 140 -0.92 4.44 2.48
CA PHE A 140 -2.28 4.24 3.01
C PHE A 140 -3.04 3.14 2.26
N ASP A 141 -2.67 2.89 1.02
CA ASP A 141 -3.32 1.87 0.20
C ASP A 141 -3.34 0.51 0.90
N SER A 142 -2.26 0.08 1.56
CA SER A 142 -2.24 -1.24 2.20
C SER A 142 -1.59 -1.31 3.58
N ILE A 143 -0.78 -0.34 4.01
CA ILE A 143 -0.14 -0.39 5.34
C ILE A 143 -1.16 -0.52 6.48
N PRO A 144 -2.26 0.29 6.55
CA PRO A 144 -3.23 0.15 7.61
C PRO A 144 -3.90 -1.23 7.65
N SER A 145 -4.10 -1.84 6.49
CA SER A 145 -4.68 -3.18 6.34
C SER A 145 -3.71 -4.27 6.78
N ASP A 146 -2.54 -4.32 6.16
CA ASP A 146 -1.57 -5.39 6.34
C ASP A 146 -0.91 -5.36 7.72
N ILE A 147 -0.42 -4.20 8.14
CA ILE A 147 0.17 -3.99 9.47
C ILE A 147 -0.87 -4.06 10.58
N GLY A 148 -2.10 -3.57 10.33
CA GLY A 148 -3.20 -3.67 11.30
C GLY A 148 -3.60 -5.11 11.59
N VAL A 149 -3.67 -5.99 10.58
CA VAL A 149 -3.91 -7.44 10.76
C VAL A 149 -2.70 -8.12 11.40
N HIS A 150 -1.47 -7.73 11.03
CA HIS A 150 -0.25 -8.26 11.64
C HIS A 150 -0.22 -8.05 13.16
N VAL A 151 -0.47 -6.83 13.62
CA VAL A 151 -0.52 -6.50 15.06
C VAL A 151 -1.69 -7.19 15.77
N LEU A 152 -2.83 -7.36 15.06
CA LEU A 152 -3.98 -8.10 15.59
C LEU A 152 -3.65 -9.58 15.82
N ASP A 153 -3.00 -10.24 14.86
CA ASP A 153 -2.55 -11.62 14.94
C ASP A 153 -1.57 -11.82 16.10
N GLN A 154 -0.62 -10.91 16.25
CA GLN A 154 0.33 -10.96 17.36
C GLN A 154 -0.36 -10.90 18.73
N GLN A 155 -1.33 -9.99 18.90
CA GLN A 155 -2.08 -9.89 20.15
C GLN A 155 -2.90 -11.16 20.43
N VAL A 156 -3.61 -11.67 19.43
CA VAL A 156 -4.41 -12.90 19.59
C VAL A 156 -3.52 -14.09 19.99
N LYS A 157 -2.33 -14.19 19.40
CA LYS A 157 -1.36 -15.25 19.74
C LYS A 157 -0.75 -15.06 21.14
N ALA A 158 -0.42 -13.83 21.51
CA ALA A 158 0.10 -13.53 22.83
C ALA A 158 -0.88 -13.91 23.96
N ASP A 159 -2.17 -13.73 23.70
CA ASP A 159 -3.24 -14.09 24.65
C ASP A 159 -3.67 -15.57 24.54
N GLY A 160 -3.08 -16.36 23.65
CA GLY A 160 -3.44 -17.78 23.44
C GLY A 160 -4.88 -17.98 22.96
N ALA A 161 -5.46 -17.00 22.24
CA ALA A 161 -6.88 -16.97 21.88
C ALA A 161 -7.19 -17.65 20.53
N GLY A 162 -6.30 -18.52 20.03
CA GLY A 162 -6.46 -19.26 18.78
C GLY A 162 -5.94 -18.50 17.55
N GLU A 163 -6.55 -18.71 16.40
CA GLU A 163 -6.21 -18.08 15.11
C GLU A 163 -7.28 -17.06 14.71
N LEU A 164 -6.93 -16.15 13.80
CA LEU A 164 -7.90 -15.25 13.20
C LEU A 164 -8.88 -16.04 12.31
N ALA A 165 -10.18 -15.69 12.35
CA ALA A 165 -11.19 -16.31 11.50
C ALA A 165 -11.94 -15.23 10.69
N ASP A 166 -13.15 -14.81 11.11
CA ASP A 166 -13.90 -13.75 10.44
C ASP A 166 -13.32 -12.38 10.83
N THR A 167 -12.63 -11.76 9.91
CA THR A 167 -11.90 -10.50 10.14
C THR A 167 -12.40 -9.43 9.18
N THR A 168 -12.81 -8.28 9.73
CA THR A 168 -13.32 -7.16 8.95
C THR A 168 -12.62 -5.87 9.34
N LEU A 169 -11.98 -5.23 8.36
CA LEU A 169 -11.51 -3.86 8.48
C LEU A 169 -12.68 -2.90 8.24
N VAL A 170 -12.81 -1.92 9.12
CA VAL A 170 -13.78 -0.84 9.01
C VAL A 170 -13.05 0.50 9.04
N VAL A 171 -13.15 1.26 7.96
CA VAL A 171 -12.75 2.68 7.96
C VAL A 171 -13.83 3.44 8.74
N THR A 172 -13.55 3.75 9.99
CA THR A 172 -14.51 4.38 10.91
C THR A 172 -14.53 5.90 10.79
N SER A 173 -13.42 6.50 10.36
CA SER A 173 -13.34 7.93 10.07
C SER A 173 -12.26 8.18 9.02
N MET A 174 -12.56 9.02 8.05
CA MET A 174 -11.59 9.44 7.05
C MET A 174 -11.93 10.82 6.52
N ARG A 175 -10.93 11.70 6.46
CA ARG A 175 -11.01 12.99 5.79
C ARG A 175 -9.81 13.15 4.88
N GLY A 176 -10.07 13.14 3.58
CA GLY A 176 -9.10 13.23 2.51
C GLY A 176 -9.73 12.88 1.19
N GLY A 177 -8.99 13.01 0.10
CA GLY A 177 -9.47 12.73 -1.25
C GLY A 177 -8.63 11.65 -1.96
N PHE A 178 -9.16 11.16 -3.08
CA PHE A 178 -8.39 10.33 -3.99
C PHE A 178 -7.33 11.16 -4.70
N SER A 179 -6.15 10.57 -4.88
CA SER A 179 -5.11 11.20 -5.67
C SER A 179 -5.41 11.08 -7.17
N GLY A 180 -4.95 12.07 -7.95
CA GLY A 180 -4.98 11.95 -9.40
C GLY A 180 -4.22 10.73 -9.92
N GLY A 181 -3.16 10.31 -9.21
CA GLY A 181 -2.44 9.07 -9.50
C GLY A 181 -3.29 7.82 -9.29
N THR A 182 -4.06 7.74 -8.21
CA THR A 182 -5.00 6.63 -7.95
C THR A 182 -6.06 6.52 -9.05
N ILE A 183 -6.61 7.65 -9.50
CA ILE A 183 -7.59 7.67 -10.60
C ILE A 183 -6.95 7.21 -11.91
N ASP A 184 -5.73 7.62 -12.22
CA ASP A 184 -5.03 7.23 -13.44
C ASP A 184 -4.67 5.74 -13.45
N SER A 185 -4.18 5.21 -12.34
CA SER A 185 -3.96 3.76 -12.14
C SER A 185 -5.25 2.96 -12.30
N MET A 186 -6.38 3.43 -11.75
CA MET A 186 -7.68 2.77 -11.91
C MET A 186 -8.11 2.75 -13.38
N ARG A 187 -7.96 3.86 -14.11
CA ARG A 187 -8.25 3.94 -15.55
C ARG A 187 -7.43 2.93 -16.33
N HIS A 188 -6.13 2.92 -16.10
CA HIS A 188 -5.23 2.01 -16.80
C HIS A 188 -5.58 0.54 -16.53
N GLN A 189 -5.84 0.17 -15.27
CA GLN A 189 -6.28 -1.18 -14.93
C GLN A 189 -7.60 -1.56 -15.62
N LEU A 190 -8.59 -0.65 -15.67
CA LEU A 190 -9.85 -0.89 -16.37
C LEU A 190 -9.64 -1.11 -17.86
N ASP A 191 -8.78 -0.31 -18.51
CA ASP A 191 -8.45 -0.49 -19.93
C ASP A 191 -7.84 -1.88 -20.18
N VAL A 192 -6.91 -2.32 -19.33
CA VAL A 192 -6.28 -3.64 -19.46
C VAL A 192 -7.28 -4.78 -19.24
N VAL A 193 -8.08 -4.75 -18.16
CA VAL A 193 -9.01 -5.84 -17.86
C VAL A 193 -10.21 -5.90 -18.80
N ASN A 194 -10.59 -4.78 -19.43
CA ASN A 194 -11.65 -4.76 -20.44
C ASN A 194 -11.23 -5.42 -21.74
N ASN A 195 -9.94 -5.34 -22.08
CA ASN A 195 -9.39 -5.87 -23.32
C ASN A 195 -8.86 -7.32 -23.19
N ASP A 196 -8.63 -7.81 -21.96
CA ASP A 196 -8.12 -9.18 -21.73
C ASP A 196 -8.95 -9.94 -20.69
N ARG A 197 -9.66 -10.98 -21.14
CA ARG A 197 -10.49 -11.83 -20.27
C ARG A 197 -9.68 -12.61 -19.25
N LYS A 198 -8.41 -12.99 -19.55
CA LYS A 198 -7.56 -13.73 -18.61
C LYS A 198 -7.10 -12.80 -17.50
N LEU A 199 -6.66 -11.58 -17.85
CA LEU A 199 -6.26 -10.57 -16.87
C LEU A 199 -7.45 -10.11 -16.01
N ARG A 200 -8.64 -10.02 -16.57
CA ARG A 200 -9.88 -9.75 -15.80
C ARG A 200 -10.15 -10.83 -14.76
N ARG A 201 -10.07 -12.11 -15.14
CA ARG A 201 -10.24 -13.23 -14.21
C ARG A 201 -9.16 -13.23 -13.12
N LEU A 202 -7.92 -12.94 -13.49
CA LEU A 202 -6.81 -12.83 -12.57
C LEU A 202 -7.03 -11.71 -11.57
N ALA A 203 -7.36 -10.49 -12.01
CA ALA A 203 -7.62 -9.35 -11.14
C ALA A 203 -8.82 -9.59 -10.20
N ALA A 204 -9.85 -10.31 -10.66
CA ALA A 204 -11.02 -10.65 -9.87
C ALA A 204 -10.77 -11.78 -8.84
N SER A 205 -9.70 -12.58 -9.01
CA SER A 205 -9.41 -13.68 -8.07
C SER A 205 -9.06 -13.13 -6.67
N PRO A 206 -9.66 -13.66 -5.59
CA PRO A 206 -9.33 -13.25 -4.24
C PRO A 206 -7.89 -13.59 -3.83
N TYR A 207 -7.25 -14.51 -4.53
CA TYR A 207 -5.89 -15.01 -4.29
C TYR A 207 -4.92 -14.67 -5.44
N SER A 208 -5.20 -13.60 -6.21
CA SER A 208 -4.36 -13.21 -7.36
C SER A 208 -2.89 -12.96 -6.98
N LEU A 209 -2.61 -12.51 -5.77
CA LEU A 209 -1.25 -12.23 -5.29
C LEU A 209 -0.65 -13.37 -4.45
N SER A 210 -1.37 -14.47 -4.23
CA SER A 210 -0.83 -15.63 -3.50
C SER A 210 0.40 -16.21 -4.21
N PRO A 211 1.42 -16.67 -3.46
CA PRO A 211 2.57 -17.38 -4.02
C PRO A 211 2.16 -18.72 -4.62
N ASP A 212 1.23 -19.43 -3.99
CA ASP A 212 0.67 -20.69 -4.48
C ASP A 212 -0.86 -20.66 -4.36
N ARG A 213 -1.52 -20.37 -5.48
CA ARG A 213 -2.99 -20.31 -5.54
C ARG A 213 -3.66 -21.68 -5.42
N ALA A 214 -2.95 -22.75 -5.72
CA ALA A 214 -3.50 -24.10 -5.59
C ALA A 214 -3.51 -24.57 -4.13
N ALA A 215 -2.59 -24.07 -3.31
CA ALA A 215 -2.53 -24.38 -1.89
C ALA A 215 -3.49 -23.54 -1.02
N GLU A 216 -4.11 -22.50 -1.60
CA GLU A 216 -5.06 -21.67 -0.87
C GLU A 216 -6.32 -22.44 -0.50
N PRO A 217 -6.87 -22.21 0.71
CA PRO A 217 -8.08 -22.87 1.15
C PRO A 217 -9.30 -22.41 0.35
N ASP A 218 -10.21 -23.34 0.03
CA ASP A 218 -11.51 -22.98 -0.53
C ASP A 218 -12.42 -22.48 0.58
N LEU A 219 -12.51 -21.17 0.71
CA LEU A 219 -13.40 -20.49 1.66
C LEU A 219 -14.70 -20.01 0.99
N GLY A 220 -15.00 -20.47 -0.23
CA GLY A 220 -16.14 -20.03 -1.01
C GLY A 220 -16.01 -18.56 -1.48
N ARG A 221 -17.15 -17.94 -1.73
CA ARG A 221 -17.18 -16.58 -2.26
C ARG A 221 -16.65 -15.57 -1.25
N GLN A 222 -15.76 -14.69 -1.69
CA GLN A 222 -15.15 -13.61 -0.92
C GLN A 222 -15.28 -12.31 -1.69
N ASP A 223 -16.36 -11.57 -1.41
CA ASP A 223 -16.67 -10.31 -2.10
C ASP A 223 -15.90 -9.13 -1.50
N ASP A 224 -15.37 -8.27 -2.35
CA ASP A 224 -14.72 -7.02 -1.95
C ASP A 224 -15.72 -5.85 -1.86
N VAL A 225 -16.84 -5.94 -2.57
CA VAL A 225 -17.87 -4.89 -2.61
C VAL A 225 -19.06 -5.30 -1.76
N ILE A 226 -18.99 -5.00 -0.47
CA ILE A 226 -19.95 -5.45 0.53
C ILE A 226 -20.76 -4.31 1.12
N THR A 227 -21.98 -4.64 1.56
CA THR A 227 -22.81 -3.81 2.44
C THR A 227 -23.28 -4.67 3.59
N LEU A 228 -23.12 -4.20 4.83
CA LEU A 228 -23.39 -4.96 6.06
C LEU A 228 -24.05 -4.06 7.10
N ALA A 229 -24.84 -4.64 8.01
CA ALA A 229 -25.11 -3.98 9.27
C ALA A 229 -23.83 -3.92 10.10
N ALA A 230 -23.50 -2.77 10.67
CA ALA A 230 -22.26 -2.60 11.41
C ALA A 230 -22.17 -3.55 12.62
N ALA A 231 -23.32 -3.81 13.28
CA ALA A 231 -23.43 -4.73 14.39
C ALA A 231 -23.13 -6.20 14.06
N ASP A 232 -23.22 -6.61 12.77
CA ASP A 232 -22.83 -7.96 12.32
C ASP A 232 -21.31 -8.15 12.37
N VAL A 233 -20.55 -7.07 12.29
CA VAL A 233 -19.09 -7.09 12.44
C VAL A 233 -18.71 -7.06 13.92
N ASP A 234 -19.23 -6.07 14.65
CA ASP A 234 -19.00 -5.96 16.09
C ASP A 234 -20.18 -5.22 16.77
N PRO A 235 -20.67 -5.70 17.94
CA PRO A 235 -21.80 -5.09 18.66
C PRO A 235 -21.56 -3.64 19.09
N SER A 236 -20.30 -3.19 19.17
CA SER A 236 -19.98 -1.79 19.51
C SER A 236 -20.23 -0.82 18.36
N LEU A 237 -20.30 -1.33 17.13
CA LEU A 237 -20.53 -0.53 15.93
C LEU A 237 -22.03 -0.23 15.75
N ARG A 238 -22.34 0.88 15.09
CA ARG A 238 -23.71 1.31 14.81
C ARG A 238 -23.88 1.68 13.35
N GLY A 239 -25.12 1.56 12.85
CA GLY A 239 -25.51 1.91 11.50
C GLY A 239 -25.11 0.87 10.47
N SER A 240 -24.70 1.31 9.29
CA SER A 240 -24.36 0.44 8.16
C SER A 240 -22.94 0.70 7.66
N LEU A 241 -22.38 -0.35 7.07
CA LEU A 241 -21.10 -0.32 6.39
C LEU A 241 -21.33 -0.42 4.88
N GLY A 242 -20.67 0.44 4.12
CA GLY A 242 -20.62 0.40 2.66
C GLY A 242 -19.26 -0.13 2.17
N PRO A 243 -19.10 -0.35 0.85
CA PRO A 243 -17.87 -0.83 0.29
C PRO A 243 -16.73 0.20 0.46
N PHE A 244 -15.53 -0.31 0.73
CA PHE A 244 -14.31 0.49 0.71
C PHE A 244 -13.60 0.30 -0.63
N VAL A 245 -13.24 1.39 -1.29
CA VAL A 245 -12.72 1.38 -2.66
C VAL A 245 -11.41 0.58 -2.80
N MET A 246 -10.56 0.60 -1.77
CA MET A 246 -9.28 -0.12 -1.78
C MET A 246 -9.41 -1.61 -1.44
N ALA A 247 -10.59 -2.09 -1.02
CA ALA A 247 -10.81 -3.47 -0.62
C ALA A 247 -10.36 -4.48 -1.69
N SER A 248 -10.62 -4.18 -2.98
CA SER A 248 -10.26 -5.04 -4.09
C SER A 248 -8.76 -5.25 -4.28
N TYR A 249 -7.93 -4.39 -3.71
CA TYR A 249 -6.48 -4.55 -3.69
C TYR A 249 -5.99 -5.07 -2.32
N ASN A 250 -6.35 -4.40 -1.24
CA ASN A 250 -5.86 -4.67 0.10
C ASN A 250 -6.13 -6.10 0.57
N THR A 251 -7.31 -6.64 0.25
CA THR A 251 -7.66 -8.03 0.61
C THR A 251 -6.69 -9.04 0.03
N ARG A 252 -6.14 -8.78 -1.17
CA ARG A 252 -5.13 -9.63 -1.81
C ARG A 252 -3.77 -9.50 -1.13
N VAL A 253 -3.39 -8.29 -0.71
CA VAL A 253 -2.15 -8.04 0.03
C VAL A 253 -2.17 -8.79 1.37
N VAL A 254 -3.23 -8.65 2.16
CA VAL A 254 -3.37 -9.32 3.46
C VAL A 254 -3.42 -10.84 3.33
N ARG A 255 -4.11 -11.38 2.30
CA ARG A 255 -4.10 -12.83 2.02
C ARG A 255 -2.74 -13.31 1.58
N ARG A 256 -2.00 -12.51 0.78
CA ARG A 256 -0.61 -12.83 0.44
C ARG A 256 0.27 -12.87 1.68
N THR A 257 0.13 -11.94 2.61
CA THR A 257 0.84 -11.96 3.89
C THR A 257 0.59 -13.25 4.65
N ASN A 258 -0.68 -13.67 4.75
CA ASN A 258 -1.03 -14.94 5.38
C ASN A 258 -0.34 -16.13 4.71
N ALA A 259 -0.40 -16.21 3.37
CA ALA A 259 0.23 -17.29 2.60
C ALA A 259 1.77 -17.30 2.73
N LEU A 260 2.43 -16.15 2.61
CA LEU A 260 3.88 -16.02 2.79
C LEU A 260 4.36 -16.42 4.20
N ARG A 261 3.48 -16.29 5.20
CA ARG A 261 3.72 -16.73 6.58
C ARG A 261 3.28 -18.17 6.85
N GLY A 262 3.05 -18.98 5.81
CA GLY A 262 2.58 -20.37 5.96
C GLY A 262 1.18 -20.48 6.56
N TRP A 263 0.29 -19.54 6.23
CA TRP A 263 -1.07 -19.38 6.77
C TRP A 263 -1.11 -19.15 8.30
N ALA A 264 -0.15 -18.36 8.80
CA ALA A 264 -0.02 -18.09 10.22
C ALA A 264 -1.21 -17.35 10.84
N TYR A 265 -2.02 -16.65 10.06
CA TYR A 265 -3.27 -16.03 10.52
C TYR A 265 -4.39 -17.06 10.72
N GLY A 266 -4.27 -18.23 10.11
CA GLY A 266 -5.22 -19.33 10.09
C GLY A 266 -5.62 -19.73 8.67
N ARG A 267 -5.88 -21.01 8.45
CA ARG A 267 -6.39 -21.50 7.15
C ARG A 267 -7.88 -21.19 6.92
N THR A 268 -8.61 -20.86 7.97
CA THR A 268 -10.02 -20.44 7.90
C THR A 268 -10.16 -18.91 7.89
N PHE A 269 -9.06 -18.19 7.83
CA PHE A 269 -9.00 -16.73 7.84
C PHE A 269 -9.75 -16.13 6.66
N ARG A 270 -10.85 -15.42 6.96
CA ARG A 270 -11.64 -14.61 6.01
C ARG A 270 -11.39 -13.15 6.28
N TYR A 271 -10.99 -12.43 5.25
CA TYR A 271 -10.70 -11.02 5.37
C TYR A 271 -11.49 -10.18 4.38
N ARG A 272 -12.08 -9.09 4.86
CA ARG A 272 -12.84 -8.13 4.06
C ARG A 272 -12.68 -6.71 4.60
N GLU A 273 -12.98 -5.73 3.75
CA GLU A 273 -12.89 -4.31 4.11
C GLU A 273 -14.18 -3.59 3.80
N ALA A 274 -14.56 -2.66 4.67
CA ALA A 274 -15.72 -1.82 4.54
C ALA A 274 -15.45 -0.43 5.12
N MET A 275 -16.34 0.53 4.86
CA MET A 275 -16.30 1.84 5.50
C MET A 275 -17.64 2.18 6.15
N SER A 276 -17.59 2.89 7.28
CA SER A 276 -18.77 3.38 7.95
C SER A 276 -19.40 4.50 7.12
N VAL A 277 -20.71 4.42 6.93
CA VAL A 277 -21.51 5.50 6.33
C VAL A 277 -22.35 6.25 7.37
N GLY A 278 -21.97 6.08 8.67
CA GLY A 278 -22.64 6.74 9.80
C GLY A 278 -23.69 5.85 10.47
N ALA A 279 -24.22 6.37 11.58
CA ALA A 279 -25.14 5.65 12.45
C ALA A 279 -26.61 6.10 12.31
N SER A 280 -26.92 6.97 11.34
CA SER A 280 -28.29 7.44 11.13
C SER A 280 -29.22 6.33 10.64
N PRO A 281 -30.54 6.42 10.82
CA PRO A 281 -31.50 5.48 10.25
C PRO A 281 -31.44 5.36 8.72
N LEU A 282 -30.88 6.38 8.04
CA LEU A 282 -30.67 6.39 6.58
C LEU A 282 -29.38 5.66 6.16
N SER A 283 -28.56 5.19 7.10
CA SER A 283 -27.28 4.55 6.78
C SER A 283 -27.38 3.35 5.83
N PRO A 284 -28.42 2.49 5.84
CA PRO A 284 -28.57 1.43 4.85
C PRO A 284 -28.74 1.96 3.42
N VAL A 285 -29.49 3.06 3.27
CA VAL A 285 -29.69 3.73 1.97
C VAL A 285 -28.36 4.33 1.49
N LEU A 286 -27.62 4.99 2.38
CA LEU A 286 -26.31 5.57 2.06
C LEU A 286 -25.29 4.49 1.66
N ALA A 287 -25.25 3.35 2.36
CA ALA A 287 -24.38 2.23 2.01
C ALA A 287 -24.70 1.68 0.61
N THR A 288 -25.98 1.54 0.30
CA THR A 288 -26.44 1.09 -1.02
C THR A 288 -26.11 2.12 -2.11
N ALA A 289 -26.34 3.40 -1.84
CA ALA A 289 -26.01 4.49 -2.76
C ALA A 289 -24.49 4.54 -3.04
N LEU A 290 -23.66 4.37 -2.03
CA LEU A 290 -22.21 4.27 -2.18
C LEU A 290 -21.81 3.08 -3.08
N LYS A 291 -22.42 1.91 -2.86
CA LYS A 291 -22.19 0.72 -3.69
C LYS A 291 -22.54 0.96 -5.16
N ILE A 292 -23.70 1.56 -5.40
CA ILE A 292 -24.16 1.91 -6.75
C ILE A 292 -23.23 2.97 -7.36
N GLY A 293 -22.85 3.99 -6.60
CA GLY A 293 -21.96 5.06 -7.04
C GLY A 293 -20.57 4.56 -7.45
N LEU A 294 -19.97 3.63 -6.67
CA LEU A 294 -18.71 2.99 -7.06
C LEU A 294 -18.86 2.15 -8.33
N GLY A 295 -19.94 1.40 -8.46
CA GLY A 295 -20.23 0.65 -9.69
C GLY A 295 -20.39 1.58 -10.90
N ALA A 296 -21.13 2.67 -10.74
CA ALA A 296 -21.33 3.68 -11.78
C ALA A 296 -20.01 4.37 -12.17
N LEU A 297 -19.12 4.64 -11.20
CA LEU A 297 -17.79 5.20 -11.46
C LEU A 297 -16.96 4.24 -12.32
N VAL A 298 -16.91 2.96 -11.97
CA VAL A 298 -16.17 1.92 -12.73
C VAL A 298 -16.71 1.81 -14.17
N VAL A 299 -18.03 1.75 -14.32
CA VAL A 299 -18.68 1.72 -15.65
C VAL A 299 -18.40 3.02 -16.42
N GLY A 300 -18.51 4.16 -15.75
CA GLY A 300 -18.27 5.48 -16.34
C GLY A 300 -16.84 5.67 -16.84
N LEU A 301 -15.85 5.16 -16.09
CA LEU A 301 -14.45 5.17 -16.51
C LEU A 301 -14.14 4.16 -17.64
N SER A 302 -14.98 3.12 -17.81
CA SER A 302 -14.82 2.09 -18.85
C SER A 302 -15.40 2.50 -20.19
N LEU A 303 -16.33 3.46 -20.23
CA LEU A 303 -17.02 3.87 -21.47
C LEU A 303 -16.49 5.21 -21.98
N PRO A 304 -16.07 5.33 -23.27
CA PRO A 304 -15.45 6.54 -23.80
C PRO A 304 -16.26 7.84 -23.62
N PRO A 305 -17.59 7.89 -23.84
CA PRO A 305 -18.34 9.13 -23.70
C PRO A 305 -18.40 9.65 -22.25
N THR A 306 -18.62 8.75 -21.29
CA THR A 306 -18.70 9.10 -19.87
C THR A 306 -17.33 9.39 -19.28
N ARG A 307 -16.29 8.68 -19.73
CA ARG A 307 -14.88 8.95 -19.38
C ARG A 307 -14.48 10.38 -19.74
N PHE A 308 -14.84 10.85 -20.93
CA PHE A 308 -14.55 12.24 -21.35
C PHE A 308 -15.13 13.31 -20.40
N VAL A 309 -16.29 13.05 -19.81
CA VAL A 309 -16.90 13.94 -18.81
C VAL A 309 -16.17 13.80 -17.48
N LEU A 310 -15.91 12.57 -17.02
CA LEU A 310 -15.23 12.30 -15.75
C LEU A 310 -13.80 12.85 -15.74
N ASP A 311 -13.09 12.83 -16.86
CA ASP A 311 -11.73 13.38 -17.00
C ASP A 311 -11.64 14.90 -16.78
N ARG A 312 -12.78 15.61 -16.82
CA ARG A 312 -12.85 17.04 -16.53
C ARG A 312 -13.15 17.35 -15.06
N ILE A 313 -13.68 16.38 -14.33
CA ILE A 313 -14.16 16.55 -12.95
C ILE A 313 -13.17 15.90 -11.96
N LEU A 314 -12.59 14.76 -12.35
CA LEU A 314 -11.68 14.01 -11.48
C LEU A 314 -10.28 14.65 -11.44
N PRO A 315 -9.56 14.55 -10.31
CA PRO A 315 -8.20 15.05 -10.18
C PRO A 315 -7.27 14.46 -11.25
N LYS A 316 -6.40 15.31 -11.79
CA LYS A 316 -5.38 14.89 -12.77
C LYS A 316 -4.10 14.41 -12.08
N PRO A 317 -3.29 13.57 -12.75
CA PRO A 317 -1.96 13.21 -12.25
C PRO A 317 -1.13 14.46 -11.90
N GLY A 318 -0.56 14.47 -10.68
CA GLY A 318 0.21 15.60 -10.16
C GLY A 318 -0.63 16.68 -9.46
N GLU A 319 -1.96 16.57 -9.46
CA GLU A 319 -2.85 17.42 -8.67
C GLU A 319 -3.21 16.73 -7.35
N GLY A 320 -3.30 17.53 -6.28
CA GLY A 320 -3.67 17.06 -4.95
C GLY A 320 -4.30 18.17 -4.12
N PRO A 321 -4.82 17.83 -2.93
CA PRO A 321 -5.44 18.79 -2.03
C PRO A 321 -4.42 19.84 -1.56
N GLY A 322 -4.89 21.07 -1.34
CA GLY A 322 -4.08 22.15 -0.80
C GLY A 322 -3.50 21.80 0.59
N GLU A 323 -2.45 22.51 1.02
CA GLU A 323 -1.71 22.24 2.25
C GLU A 323 -2.60 22.17 3.49
N ARG A 324 -3.57 23.08 3.63
CA ARG A 324 -4.52 23.08 4.75
C ARG A 324 -5.35 21.80 4.77
N ALA A 325 -5.88 21.35 3.64
CA ALA A 325 -6.68 20.14 3.54
C ALA A 325 -5.85 18.89 3.85
N ARG A 326 -4.58 18.85 3.43
CA ARG A 326 -3.64 17.76 3.78
C ARG A 326 -3.38 17.71 5.28
N ARG A 327 -3.18 18.84 5.93
CA ARG A 327 -2.89 18.93 7.37
C ARG A 327 -4.11 18.63 8.25
N GLU A 328 -5.31 19.06 7.84
CA GLU A 328 -6.57 18.81 8.55
C GLU A 328 -7.15 17.42 8.26
N GLY A 329 -6.56 16.67 7.33
CA GLY A 329 -6.92 15.29 7.01
C GLY A 329 -6.65 14.35 8.18
N HIS A 330 -7.30 13.20 8.18
CA HIS A 330 -7.06 12.11 9.12
C HIS A 330 -7.69 10.83 8.62
N PHE A 331 -7.28 9.71 9.20
CA PHE A 331 -8.01 8.46 9.09
C PHE A 331 -8.01 7.68 10.41
N THR A 332 -9.02 6.84 10.58
CA THR A 332 -9.11 5.83 11.62
C THR A 332 -9.66 4.56 11.00
N VAL A 333 -8.88 3.51 11.13
CA VAL A 333 -9.21 2.16 10.68
C VAL A 333 -9.25 1.26 11.90
N ASP A 334 -10.34 0.55 12.10
CA ASP A 334 -10.49 -0.48 13.12
C ASP A 334 -10.66 -1.84 12.43
N ILE A 335 -9.91 -2.85 12.87
CA ILE A 335 -9.99 -4.20 12.33
C ILE A 335 -10.53 -5.10 13.44
N PHE A 336 -11.68 -5.67 13.20
CA PHE A 336 -12.37 -6.56 14.14
C PHE A 336 -12.20 -8.00 13.68
N THR A 337 -11.94 -8.88 14.62
CA THR A 337 -11.88 -10.32 14.35
C THR A 337 -12.66 -11.13 15.37
N ARG A 338 -13.23 -12.24 14.91
CA ARG A 338 -13.60 -13.35 15.76
C ARG A 338 -12.57 -14.45 15.54
N THR A 339 -11.96 -14.96 16.60
CA THR A 339 -10.97 -16.02 16.53
C THR A 339 -11.62 -17.40 16.40
N THR A 340 -10.83 -18.42 16.13
CA THR A 340 -11.28 -19.82 16.09
C THR A 340 -11.81 -20.33 17.43
N THR A 341 -11.45 -19.71 18.54
CA THR A 341 -12.00 -19.99 19.89
C THR A 341 -13.28 -19.21 20.19
N GLY A 342 -13.72 -18.30 19.28
CA GLY A 342 -14.88 -17.43 19.46
C GLY A 342 -14.57 -16.11 20.19
N ALA A 343 -13.34 -15.89 20.64
CA ALA A 343 -12.93 -14.62 21.26
C ALA A 343 -12.96 -13.48 20.24
N ARG A 344 -13.17 -12.25 20.74
CA ARG A 344 -13.22 -11.05 19.90
C ARG A 344 -12.04 -10.15 20.19
N TYR A 345 -11.43 -9.65 19.14
CA TYR A 345 -10.30 -8.71 19.21
C TYR A 345 -10.49 -7.57 18.23
N ARG A 346 -9.85 -6.46 18.55
CA ARG A 346 -9.79 -5.28 17.67
C ARG A 346 -8.38 -4.75 17.61
N SER A 347 -7.88 -4.45 16.41
CA SER A 347 -6.75 -3.55 16.22
C SER A 347 -7.22 -2.20 15.68
N ARG A 348 -6.40 -1.18 15.88
CA ARG A 348 -6.63 0.19 15.41
C ARG A 348 -5.38 0.73 14.76
N VAL A 349 -5.55 1.34 13.58
CA VAL A 349 -4.53 2.17 12.93
C VAL A 349 -5.15 3.55 12.67
N LYS A 350 -4.51 4.59 13.21
CA LYS A 350 -5.00 5.97 13.09
C LYS A 350 -3.85 6.93 12.88
N ALA A 351 -4.04 7.90 12.02
CA ALA A 351 -3.09 8.99 11.82
C ALA A 351 -3.78 10.32 11.59
N LYS A 352 -3.06 11.40 11.88
CA LYS A 352 -3.32 12.75 11.40
C LYS A 352 -2.72 12.91 10.01
N GLY A 353 -3.23 13.87 9.25
CA GLY A 353 -2.84 14.09 7.86
C GLY A 353 -3.73 13.33 6.87
N ASP A 354 -3.84 13.89 5.68
CA ASP A 354 -4.60 13.29 4.59
C ASP A 354 -4.06 11.89 4.26
N PRO A 355 -4.91 10.86 4.19
CA PRO A 355 -4.47 9.49 3.96
C PRO A 355 -3.74 9.31 2.62
N GLY A 356 -4.23 9.95 1.55
CA GLY A 356 -3.68 9.78 0.21
C GLY A 356 -2.32 10.43 -0.01
N TYR A 357 -1.88 11.34 0.88
CA TYR A 357 -0.69 12.13 0.65
C TYR A 357 0.19 12.28 1.89
N ALA A 358 -0.26 13.05 2.92
CA ALA A 358 0.58 13.35 4.07
C ALA A 358 0.91 12.09 4.89
N ALA A 359 -0.10 11.30 5.26
CA ALA A 359 0.13 10.06 5.98
C ALA A 359 0.85 9.01 5.12
N THR A 360 0.57 8.96 3.83
CA THR A 360 1.26 8.08 2.87
C THR A 360 2.75 8.42 2.76
N ALA A 361 3.12 9.71 2.72
CA ALA A 361 4.53 10.11 2.69
C ALA A 361 5.30 9.65 3.95
N VAL A 362 4.67 9.72 5.13
CA VAL A 362 5.23 9.17 6.38
C VAL A 362 5.41 7.67 6.26
N MET A 363 4.37 6.92 5.85
CA MET A 363 4.42 5.46 5.73
C MET A 363 5.49 4.98 4.76
N LEU A 364 5.60 5.63 3.59
CA LEU A 364 6.59 5.28 2.58
C LEU A 364 8.02 5.63 3.03
N GLY A 365 8.21 6.80 3.64
CA GLY A 365 9.49 7.23 4.19
C GLY A 365 9.97 6.29 5.30
N GLU A 366 9.11 5.97 6.27
CA GLU A 366 9.46 5.05 7.36
C GLU A 366 9.68 3.60 6.87
N SER A 367 9.00 3.17 5.81
CA SER A 367 9.28 1.87 5.19
C SER A 367 10.70 1.80 4.64
N ALA A 368 11.16 2.85 3.95
CA ALA A 368 12.52 2.90 3.43
C ALA A 368 13.56 3.04 4.55
N LEU A 369 13.30 3.88 5.54
CA LEU A 369 14.18 4.05 6.71
C LEU A 369 14.34 2.75 7.49
N ALA A 370 13.27 1.96 7.65
CA ALA A 370 13.33 0.65 8.28
C ALA A 370 14.23 -0.31 7.51
N LEU A 371 14.12 -0.36 6.19
CA LEU A 371 14.96 -1.20 5.33
C LEU A 371 16.44 -0.80 5.38
N VAL A 372 16.76 0.49 5.61
CA VAL A 372 18.14 0.97 5.72
C VAL A 372 18.71 0.71 7.12
N PHE A 373 17.97 1.07 8.17
CA PHE A 373 18.54 1.23 9.52
C PHE A 373 18.14 0.12 10.51
N ASP A 374 17.08 -0.63 10.25
CA ASP A 374 16.58 -1.63 11.20
C ASP A 374 16.72 -3.06 10.68
N ARG A 375 17.76 -3.33 9.90
CA ARG A 375 18.01 -4.63 9.23
C ARG A 375 17.88 -5.83 10.16
N ASP A 376 18.42 -5.73 11.38
CA ASP A 376 18.40 -6.80 12.37
C ASP A 376 17.01 -7.03 13.00
N ALA A 377 16.12 -6.04 12.90
CA ALA A 377 14.74 -6.12 13.37
C ALA A 377 13.74 -6.52 12.28
N LEU A 378 14.18 -6.66 11.02
CA LEU A 378 13.31 -7.10 9.94
C LEU A 378 12.92 -8.57 10.09
N PRO A 379 11.72 -8.96 9.60
CA PRO A 379 11.34 -10.36 9.58
C PRO A 379 12.38 -11.22 8.86
N PRO A 380 12.68 -12.44 9.33
CA PRO A 380 13.57 -13.37 8.61
C PRO A 380 13.06 -13.59 7.18
N SER A 381 13.92 -13.32 6.19
CA SER A 381 13.61 -13.51 4.78
C SER A 381 14.88 -13.58 3.95
N GLU A 382 14.89 -14.44 2.95
CA GLU A 382 15.94 -14.51 1.93
C GLU A 382 15.81 -13.38 0.88
N GLY A 383 14.86 -12.45 1.04
CA GLY A 383 14.44 -11.50 0.01
C GLY A 383 13.18 -11.98 -0.71
N GLY A 384 12.83 -11.30 -1.81
CA GLY A 384 11.67 -11.62 -2.64
C GLY A 384 10.73 -10.43 -2.80
N VAL A 385 9.62 -10.66 -3.52
CA VAL A 385 8.51 -9.70 -3.57
C VAL A 385 7.62 -9.95 -2.36
N LEU A 386 7.59 -8.99 -1.46
CA LEU A 386 7.04 -9.10 -0.11
C LEU A 386 5.88 -8.11 0.08
N THR A 387 5.17 -8.24 1.20
CA THR A 387 4.18 -7.27 1.68
C THR A 387 4.78 -6.44 2.82
N PRO A 388 4.20 -5.32 3.23
CA PRO A 388 4.72 -4.53 4.36
C PRO A 388 4.95 -5.36 5.63
N ALA A 389 4.03 -6.24 5.98
CA ALA A 389 4.15 -7.09 7.17
C ALA A 389 5.22 -8.19 7.04
N THR A 390 5.44 -8.75 5.84
CA THR A 390 6.45 -9.80 5.63
C THR A 390 7.83 -9.25 5.28
N GLY A 391 7.89 -8.05 4.69
CA GLY A 391 9.14 -7.41 4.29
C GLY A 391 9.76 -6.54 5.37
N ILE A 392 8.93 -5.92 6.23
CA ILE A 392 9.40 -4.94 7.22
C ILE A 392 8.86 -5.26 8.63
N GLY A 393 7.58 -5.66 8.75
CA GLY A 393 7.01 -6.19 10.00
C GLY A 393 7.08 -5.23 11.20
N ASP A 394 7.56 -5.72 12.33
CA ASP A 394 7.60 -4.98 13.60
C ASP A 394 8.52 -3.76 13.58
N ALA A 395 9.56 -3.76 12.76
CA ALA A 395 10.39 -2.59 12.54
C ALA A 395 9.54 -1.41 12.01
N LEU A 396 8.64 -1.68 11.06
CA LEU A 396 7.73 -0.66 10.54
C LEU A 396 6.70 -0.23 11.59
N VAL A 397 6.13 -1.16 12.36
CA VAL A 397 5.20 -0.83 13.47
C VAL A 397 5.85 0.14 14.45
N THR A 398 7.10 -0.14 14.85
CA THR A 398 7.87 0.68 15.78
C THR A 398 8.11 2.08 15.23
N ARG A 399 8.57 2.18 13.99
CA ARG A 399 8.81 3.46 13.32
C ARG A 399 7.55 4.29 13.14
N LEU A 400 6.48 3.67 12.66
CA LEU A 400 5.21 4.39 12.47
C LEU A 400 4.62 4.90 13.78
N ARG A 401 4.76 4.15 14.88
CA ARG A 401 4.38 4.64 16.23
C ARG A 401 5.24 5.84 16.65
N ALA A 402 6.53 5.77 16.42
CA ALA A 402 7.46 6.88 16.70
C ALA A 402 7.14 8.12 15.84
N ALA A 403 6.68 7.92 14.59
CA ALA A 403 6.22 8.96 13.69
C ALA A 403 4.80 9.48 14.02
N GLY A 404 4.19 9.03 15.13
CA GLY A 404 2.93 9.56 15.65
C GLY A 404 1.67 8.83 15.17
N LEU A 405 1.77 7.68 14.51
CA LEU A 405 0.62 6.84 14.21
C LEU A 405 0.19 6.06 15.47
N GLU A 406 -1.09 6.01 15.74
CA GLU A 406 -1.67 5.10 16.75
C GLU A 406 -1.86 3.73 16.11
N ILE A 407 -1.08 2.74 16.56
CA ILE A 407 -1.20 1.33 16.13
C ILE A 407 -1.29 0.48 17.38
N SER A 408 -2.45 -0.15 17.62
CA SER A 408 -2.72 -0.95 18.82
C SER A 408 -3.61 -2.15 18.51
N ALA A 409 -3.56 -3.18 19.36
CA ALA A 409 -4.51 -4.29 19.34
C ALA A 409 -4.88 -4.69 20.76
N ARG A 410 -6.10 -5.21 20.96
CA ARG A 410 -6.61 -5.66 22.25
C ARG A 410 -7.82 -6.57 22.11
N ALA A 411 -8.17 -7.27 23.14
CA ALA A 411 -9.48 -7.92 23.27
C ALA A 411 -10.61 -6.86 23.21
N ALA A 412 -11.73 -7.19 22.53
CA ALA A 412 -12.87 -6.30 22.27
C ALA A 412 -14.02 -6.56 23.25
#